data_63a2db212e9e6b459bcc574e7c80b5dd
#
_entry.id   63a2db212e9e6b459bcc574e7c80b5dd
#
_cell.length_a   1.000
_cell.length_b   1.000
_cell.length_c   1.000
_cell.angle_alpha   90.00
_cell.angle_beta   90.00
_cell.angle_gamma   90.00
#
_symmetry.space_group_name_H-M   'P 1'
#
loop_
_entity.id
_entity.type
_entity.pdbx_description
1 polymer ?
#
loop_
_entity_poly.entity_id
_entity_poly.type
_entity_poly.pdbx_seq_one_letter_code
_entity_poly.pdbx_strand_id
1 'polypeptide(L)'
;MINLFFISTEIFLSLSILFLLLIGVFKKNSESFIYNFSCIILLVGLAININLNPQFPVDLFNNSYKIDYFTTLIKSIILISAFIVMLCSLNYVKQNDILKIEYPILILSSILGMLVMVSSNDLIVFYVGLELQSLALYVLAAFKSCLLYTSDAADDS
;
A
#
# COMPACT_ATOMS: atom_id res chain seq x y z
N MET A 1 -25.87 -3.09 4.51
CA MET A 1 -25.04 -3.82 3.55
C MET A 1 -24.42 -2.92 2.45
N ILE A 2 -25.10 -1.85 2.02
CA ILE A 2 -24.61 -0.92 0.97
C ILE A 2 -23.33 -0.17 1.40
N ASN A 3 -23.14 0.08 2.69
CA ASN A 3 -22.04 0.90 3.20
C ASN A 3 -20.65 0.23 3.08
N LEU A 4 -20.57 -1.09 3.17
CA LEU A 4 -19.30 -1.83 3.03
C LEU A 4 -18.78 -1.87 1.58
N PHE A 5 -19.67 -1.71 0.60
CA PHE A 5 -19.28 -1.67 -0.80
C PHE A 5 -18.39 -0.48 -1.13
N PHE A 6 -18.60 0.66 -0.49
CA PHE A 6 -17.81 1.87 -0.73
C PHE A 6 -16.39 1.83 -0.13
N ILE A 7 -16.14 0.91 0.82
CA ILE A 7 -14.82 0.67 1.43
C ILE A 7 -14.12 -0.54 0.79
N SER A 8 -14.68 -1.08 -0.30
CA SER A 8 -14.15 -2.32 -0.90
C SER A 8 -12.70 -2.21 -1.35
N THR A 9 -12.22 -1.03 -1.75
CA THR A 9 -10.82 -0.80 -2.14
C THR A 9 -9.87 -1.01 -0.97
N GLU A 10 -10.18 -0.44 0.19
CA GLU A 10 -9.36 -0.56 1.40
C GLU A 10 -9.41 -1.98 1.97
N ILE A 11 -10.59 -2.60 1.97
CA ILE A 11 -10.76 -4.00 2.39
C ILE A 11 -9.97 -4.92 1.46
N PHE A 12 -10.07 -4.72 0.15
CA PHE A 12 -9.33 -5.51 -0.83
C PHE A 12 -7.82 -5.39 -0.63
N LEU A 13 -7.30 -4.16 -0.45
CA LEU A 13 -5.87 -3.95 -0.20
C LEU A 13 -5.41 -4.57 1.11
N SER A 14 -6.17 -4.41 2.20
CA SER A 14 -5.80 -5.00 3.50
C SER A 14 -5.75 -6.53 3.45
N LEU A 15 -6.74 -7.16 2.83
CA LEU A 15 -6.76 -8.62 2.64
C LEU A 15 -5.62 -9.09 1.73
N SER A 16 -5.32 -8.33 0.68
CA SER A 16 -4.20 -8.63 -0.22
C SER A 16 -2.85 -8.56 0.48
N ILE A 17 -2.64 -7.58 1.36
CA ILE A 17 -1.42 -7.45 2.18
C ILE A 17 -1.27 -8.67 3.09
N LEU A 18 -2.33 -9.07 3.80
CA LEU A 18 -2.32 -10.26 4.65
C LEU A 18 -2.00 -11.54 3.85
N PHE A 19 -2.60 -11.67 2.67
CA PHE A 19 -2.36 -12.81 1.78
C PHE A 19 -0.90 -12.86 1.29
N LEU A 20 -0.33 -11.72 0.90
CA LEU A 20 1.08 -11.62 0.49
C LEU A 20 2.04 -11.96 1.65
N LEU A 21 1.74 -11.52 2.86
CA LEU A 21 2.51 -11.87 4.06
C LEU A 21 2.51 -13.39 4.29
N LEU A 22 1.36 -14.04 4.19
CA LEU A 22 1.25 -15.50 4.33
C LEU A 22 2.09 -16.22 3.26
N ILE A 23 1.97 -15.82 1.99
CA ILE A 23 2.78 -16.40 0.91
C ILE A 23 4.27 -16.20 1.18
N GLY A 24 4.67 -15.02 1.63
CA GLY A 24 6.06 -14.70 1.93
C GLY A 24 6.67 -15.58 3.01
N VAL A 25 5.88 -15.94 4.03
CA VAL A 25 6.33 -16.83 5.13
C VAL A 25 6.48 -18.28 4.65
N PHE A 26 5.54 -18.78 3.86
CA PHE A 26 5.51 -20.19 3.48
C PHE A 26 6.38 -20.56 2.26
N LYS A 27 6.65 -19.61 1.37
CA LYS A 27 7.33 -19.86 0.10
C LYS A 27 8.68 -19.17 0.04
N LYS A 28 9.78 -19.91 0.21
CA LYS A 28 11.14 -19.44 -0.04
C LYS A 28 11.33 -19.12 -1.52
N ASN A 29 12.03 -18.02 -1.83
CA ASN A 29 12.31 -17.52 -3.19
C ASN A 29 11.07 -17.02 -3.97
N SER A 30 10.10 -16.42 -3.29
CA SER A 30 8.90 -15.84 -3.91
C SER A 30 8.99 -14.33 -4.19
N GLU A 31 10.16 -13.74 -4.04
CA GLU A 31 10.38 -12.28 -4.08
C GLU A 31 9.86 -11.63 -5.37
N SER A 32 10.30 -12.11 -6.53
CA SER A 32 9.84 -11.61 -7.83
C SER A 32 8.34 -11.86 -8.06
N PHE A 33 7.81 -12.97 -7.55
CA PHE A 33 6.39 -13.27 -7.63
C PHE A 33 5.57 -12.29 -6.80
N ILE A 34 5.96 -12.05 -5.55
CA ILE A 34 5.28 -11.12 -4.63
C ILE A 34 5.31 -9.70 -5.21
N TYR A 35 6.44 -9.28 -5.77
CA TYR A 35 6.56 -7.98 -6.40
C TYR A 35 5.59 -7.79 -7.59
N ASN A 36 5.59 -8.73 -8.53
CA ASN A 36 4.69 -8.68 -9.68
C ASN A 36 3.21 -8.74 -9.25
N PHE A 37 2.92 -9.56 -8.24
CA PHE A 37 1.56 -9.69 -7.71
C PHE A 37 1.10 -8.40 -7.01
N SER A 38 2.00 -7.69 -6.34
CA SER A 38 1.73 -6.38 -5.76
C SER A 38 1.35 -5.33 -6.81
N CYS A 39 2.00 -5.35 -7.97
CA CYS A 39 1.62 -4.49 -9.11
C CYS A 39 0.20 -4.80 -9.61
N ILE A 40 -0.15 -6.09 -9.70
CA ILE A 40 -1.50 -6.51 -10.10
C ILE A 40 -2.54 -6.07 -9.07
N ILE A 41 -2.25 -6.19 -7.77
CA ILE A 41 -3.12 -5.73 -6.69
C ILE A 41 -3.43 -4.23 -6.82
N LEU A 42 -2.44 -3.40 -7.14
CA LEU A 42 -2.63 -1.96 -7.35
C LEU A 42 -3.55 -1.68 -8.54
N LEU A 43 -3.39 -2.39 -9.65
CA LEU A 43 -4.25 -2.25 -10.83
C LEU A 43 -5.70 -2.67 -10.53
N VAL A 44 -5.88 -3.80 -9.84
CA VAL A 44 -7.21 -4.26 -9.43
C VAL A 44 -7.85 -3.29 -8.44
N GLY A 45 -7.08 -2.78 -7.46
CA GLY A 45 -7.53 -1.76 -6.53
C GLY A 45 -7.99 -0.48 -7.25
N LEU A 46 -7.24 -0.04 -8.26
CA LEU A 46 -7.62 1.08 -9.11
C LEU A 46 -8.95 0.82 -9.85
N ALA A 47 -9.10 -0.36 -10.46
CA ALA A 47 -10.32 -0.73 -11.17
C ALA A 47 -11.53 -0.75 -10.22
N ILE A 48 -11.38 -1.29 -9.00
CA ILE A 48 -12.43 -1.25 -7.98
C ILE A 48 -12.77 0.19 -7.63
N ASN A 49 -11.77 1.05 -7.36
CA ASN A 49 -12.00 2.42 -6.96
C ASN A 49 -12.73 3.24 -8.04
N ILE A 50 -12.41 3.06 -9.32
CA ILE A 50 -13.08 3.75 -10.43
C ILE A 50 -14.55 3.30 -10.55
N ASN A 51 -14.84 2.02 -10.31
CA ASN A 51 -16.22 1.51 -10.35
C ASN A 51 -17.09 1.98 -9.17
N LEU A 52 -16.45 2.45 -8.08
CA LEU A 52 -17.15 2.95 -6.89
C LEU A 52 -17.67 4.40 -7.00
N ASN A 53 -17.64 5.01 -8.15
CA ASN A 53 -17.97 6.42 -8.36
C ASN A 53 -19.30 6.83 -7.70
N PRO A 54 -19.29 7.41 -6.47
CA PRO A 54 -20.51 7.78 -5.77
C PRO A 54 -21.12 9.02 -6.42
N GLN A 55 -22.41 8.94 -6.80
CA GLN A 55 -23.16 10.09 -7.32
C GLN A 55 -23.47 11.13 -6.23
N PHE A 56 -23.51 10.70 -4.96
CA PHE A 56 -23.75 11.53 -3.78
C PHE A 56 -22.72 11.19 -2.71
N PRO A 57 -22.33 12.16 -1.85
CA PRO A 57 -21.44 11.88 -0.73
C PRO A 57 -22.07 10.84 0.20
N VAL A 58 -21.28 9.84 0.58
CA VAL A 58 -21.68 8.75 1.46
C VAL A 58 -20.88 8.86 2.74
N ASP A 59 -21.58 9.09 3.84
CA ASP A 59 -21.02 9.13 5.18
C ASP A 59 -21.14 7.75 5.85
N LEU A 60 -20.04 7.27 6.41
CA LEU A 60 -19.92 5.96 7.02
C LEU A 60 -19.44 6.08 8.47
N PHE A 61 -19.76 5.09 9.29
CA PHE A 61 -19.31 5.02 10.69
C PHE A 61 -19.60 6.31 11.48
N ASN A 62 -20.87 6.73 11.54
CA ASN A 62 -21.30 7.95 12.26
C ASN A 62 -20.54 9.20 11.79
N ASN A 63 -20.37 9.37 10.48
CA ASN A 63 -19.64 10.47 9.85
C ASN A 63 -18.10 10.47 10.07
N SER A 64 -17.51 9.41 10.60
CA SER A 64 -16.06 9.34 10.76
C SER A 64 -15.33 9.08 9.44
N TYR A 65 -16.02 8.56 8.43
CA TYR A 65 -15.48 8.22 7.12
C TYR A 65 -16.38 8.73 6.01
N LYS A 66 -15.84 9.49 5.06
CA LYS A 66 -16.59 10.12 3.99
C LYS A 66 -16.05 9.72 2.63
N ILE A 67 -16.94 9.33 1.73
CA ILE A 67 -16.60 9.01 0.35
C ILE A 67 -17.46 9.87 -0.58
N ASP A 68 -16.79 10.69 -1.36
CA ASP A 68 -17.39 11.53 -2.40
C ASP A 68 -16.56 11.42 -3.69
N TYR A 69 -16.99 12.11 -4.73
CA TYR A 69 -16.28 12.14 -6.00
C TYR A 69 -14.83 12.62 -5.85
N PHE A 70 -14.60 13.60 -5.00
CA PHE A 70 -13.26 14.15 -4.76
C PHE A 70 -12.34 13.13 -4.09
N THR A 71 -12.80 12.44 -3.06
CA THR A 71 -12.02 11.37 -2.39
C THR A 71 -11.70 10.22 -3.33
N THR A 72 -12.66 9.81 -4.17
CA THR A 72 -12.45 8.76 -5.19
C THR A 72 -11.41 9.17 -6.22
N LEU A 73 -11.43 10.44 -6.66
CA LEU A 73 -10.44 10.96 -7.59
C LEU A 73 -9.03 10.97 -6.97
N ILE A 74 -8.88 11.47 -5.74
CA ILE A 74 -7.58 11.48 -5.07
C ILE A 74 -7.06 10.06 -4.82
N LYS A 75 -7.90 9.13 -4.41
CA LYS A 75 -7.54 7.70 -4.28
C LYS A 75 -7.03 7.12 -5.61
N SER A 76 -7.68 7.46 -6.73
CA SER A 76 -7.23 7.02 -8.05
C SER A 76 -5.83 7.56 -8.38
N ILE A 77 -5.56 8.82 -8.08
CA ILE A 77 -4.24 9.45 -8.28
C ILE A 77 -3.18 8.74 -7.44
N ILE A 78 -3.47 8.45 -6.17
CA ILE A 78 -2.56 7.73 -5.28
C ILE A 78 -2.24 6.33 -5.82
N LEU A 79 -3.24 5.57 -6.26
CA LEU A 79 -3.05 4.23 -6.79
C LEU A 79 -2.26 4.23 -8.10
N ILE A 80 -2.52 5.17 -9.00
CA ILE A 80 -1.77 5.33 -10.26
C ILE A 80 -0.31 5.70 -9.97
N SER A 81 -0.07 6.69 -9.11
CA SER A 81 1.29 7.10 -8.76
C SER A 81 2.08 5.98 -8.09
N ALA A 82 1.44 5.24 -7.18
CA ALA A 82 2.03 4.07 -6.55
C ALA A 82 2.39 2.97 -7.55
N PHE A 83 1.52 2.69 -8.51
CA PHE A 83 1.80 1.73 -9.58
C PHE A 83 3.00 2.16 -10.43
N ILE A 84 3.08 3.44 -10.83
CA ILE A 84 4.23 3.98 -11.60
C ILE A 84 5.52 3.85 -10.78
N VAL A 85 5.51 4.22 -9.50
CA VAL A 85 6.68 4.11 -8.62
C VAL A 85 7.14 2.66 -8.51
N MET A 86 6.22 1.71 -8.34
CA MET A 86 6.55 0.28 -8.30
C MET A 86 7.18 -0.17 -9.62
N LEU A 87 6.66 0.22 -10.78
CA LEU A 87 7.26 -0.13 -12.07
C LEU A 87 8.67 0.45 -12.24
N CYS A 88 8.88 1.71 -11.89
CA CYS A 88 10.18 2.37 -12.00
C CYS A 88 11.22 1.78 -11.03
N SER A 89 10.82 1.37 -9.84
CA SER A 89 11.72 0.85 -8.81
C SER A 89 12.16 -0.60 -9.05
N LEU A 90 11.51 -1.35 -9.94
CA LEU A 90 11.76 -2.77 -10.17
C LEU A 90 13.23 -3.07 -10.56
N ASN A 91 13.79 -2.29 -11.48
CA ASN A 91 15.18 -2.47 -11.92
C ASN A 91 16.18 -2.12 -10.81
N TYR A 92 15.90 -1.04 -10.07
CA TYR A 92 16.74 -0.60 -8.97
C TYR A 92 16.78 -1.63 -7.83
N VAL A 93 15.63 -2.16 -7.47
CA VAL A 93 15.46 -3.14 -6.40
C VAL A 93 16.14 -4.47 -6.74
N LYS A 94 16.11 -4.88 -8.04
CA LYS A 94 16.80 -6.09 -8.52
C LYS A 94 18.33 -5.94 -8.52
N GLN A 95 18.84 -4.77 -8.92
CA GLN A 95 20.29 -4.54 -9.04
C GLN A 95 21.00 -4.44 -7.71
N ASN A 96 20.30 -4.01 -6.65
CA ASN A 96 20.88 -3.78 -5.33
C ASN A 96 20.56 -4.89 -4.31
N ASP A 97 20.07 -6.06 -4.74
CA ASP A 97 19.64 -7.18 -3.88
C ASP A 97 18.67 -6.77 -2.74
N ILE A 98 17.98 -5.65 -2.93
CA ILE A 98 16.96 -5.14 -2.01
C ILE A 98 15.61 -5.86 -2.25
N LEU A 99 15.57 -6.82 -3.17
CA LEU A 99 14.40 -7.58 -3.54
C LEU A 99 14.05 -8.56 -2.43
N LYS A 100 13.59 -8.01 -1.30
CA LYS A 100 13.04 -8.78 -0.20
C LYS A 100 11.53 -8.71 -0.22
N ILE A 101 10.91 -9.73 0.33
CA ILE A 101 9.46 -9.90 0.41
C ILE A 101 8.79 -8.70 1.09
N GLU A 102 9.47 -8.10 2.08
CA GLU A 102 8.97 -7.01 2.89
C GLU A 102 8.79 -5.70 2.11
N TYR A 103 9.65 -5.44 1.12
CA TYR A 103 9.64 -4.17 0.39
C TYR A 103 8.28 -3.84 -0.27
N PRO A 104 7.71 -4.68 -1.15
CA PRO A 104 6.41 -4.40 -1.76
C PRO A 104 5.26 -4.39 -0.75
N ILE A 105 5.33 -5.18 0.31
CA ILE A 105 4.33 -5.24 1.37
C ILE A 105 4.29 -3.93 2.15
N LEU A 106 5.45 -3.37 2.50
CA LEU A 106 5.55 -2.07 3.20
C LEU A 106 5.01 -0.93 2.32
N ILE A 107 5.30 -0.94 1.02
CA ILE A 107 4.74 0.06 0.09
C ILE A 107 3.21 -0.05 0.06
N LEU A 108 2.65 -1.25 -0.08
CA LEU A 108 1.19 -1.45 -0.07
C LEU A 108 0.55 -1.00 1.25
N SER A 109 1.21 -1.25 2.39
CA SER A 109 0.75 -0.80 3.71
C SER A 109 0.74 0.73 3.82
N SER A 110 1.77 1.41 3.28
CA SER A 110 1.82 2.86 3.22
C SER A 110 0.68 3.43 2.35
N ILE A 111 0.42 2.81 1.20
CA ILE A 111 -0.68 3.21 0.30
C ILE A 111 -2.03 3.04 1.00
N LEU A 112 -2.26 1.93 1.70
CA LEU A 112 -3.48 1.71 2.48
C LEU A 112 -3.69 2.83 3.51
N GLY A 113 -2.63 3.24 4.23
CA GLY A 113 -2.68 4.37 5.16
C GLY A 113 -3.09 5.67 4.47
N MET A 114 -2.54 5.97 3.27
CA MET A 114 -2.93 7.15 2.49
C MET A 114 -4.40 7.11 2.06
N LEU A 115 -4.92 5.96 1.62
CA LEU A 115 -6.33 5.83 1.22
C LEU A 115 -7.28 6.05 2.40
N VAL A 116 -6.96 5.51 3.58
CA VAL A 116 -7.73 5.73 4.81
C VAL A 116 -7.71 7.21 5.20
N MET A 117 -6.55 7.85 5.13
CA MET A 117 -6.38 9.26 5.47
C MET A 117 -7.21 10.20 4.57
N VAL A 118 -7.26 9.92 3.27
CA VAL A 118 -8.03 10.72 2.29
C VAL A 118 -9.54 10.64 2.54
N SER A 119 -10.04 9.52 3.04
CA SER A 119 -11.47 9.33 3.33
C SER A 119 -11.84 9.66 4.77
N SER A 120 -10.87 10.03 5.61
CA SER A 120 -11.15 10.39 7.00
C SER A 120 -11.92 11.69 7.09
N ASN A 121 -12.96 11.69 7.91
CA ASN A 121 -13.74 12.88 8.28
C ASN A 121 -13.62 13.19 9.78
N ASP A 122 -12.87 12.36 10.51
CA ASP A 122 -12.57 12.47 11.94
C ASP A 122 -11.07 12.47 12.15
N LEU A 123 -10.59 13.25 13.11
CA LEU A 123 -9.16 13.36 13.46
C LEU A 123 -8.58 12.01 13.92
N ILE A 124 -9.37 11.15 14.57
CA ILE A 124 -8.91 9.84 15.01
C ILE A 124 -8.61 8.94 13.80
N VAL A 125 -9.53 8.88 12.83
CA VAL A 125 -9.35 8.08 11.61
C VAL A 125 -8.19 8.63 10.77
N PHE A 126 -8.08 9.96 10.68
CA PHE A 126 -6.96 10.62 10.02
C PHE A 126 -5.62 10.24 10.65
N TYR A 127 -5.54 10.31 12.00
CA TYR A 127 -4.33 9.94 12.73
C TYR A 127 -3.94 8.48 12.53
N VAL A 128 -4.90 7.55 12.56
CA VAL A 128 -4.64 6.12 12.31
C VAL A 128 -4.09 5.90 10.90
N GLY A 129 -4.65 6.56 9.87
CA GLY A 129 -4.13 6.49 8.51
C GLY A 129 -2.71 7.04 8.38
N LEU A 130 -2.43 8.17 9.04
CA LEU A 130 -1.10 8.80 9.08
C LEU A 130 -0.09 7.90 9.77
N GLU A 131 -0.46 7.29 10.91
CA GLU A 131 0.42 6.40 11.66
C GLU A 131 0.77 5.14 10.85
N LEU A 132 -0.23 4.52 10.21
CA LEU A 132 -0.01 3.35 9.36
C LEU A 132 0.95 3.66 8.21
N GLN A 133 0.79 4.82 7.55
CA GLN A 133 1.68 5.27 6.48
C GLN A 133 3.09 5.52 7.01
N SER A 134 3.23 6.27 8.10
CA SER A 134 4.53 6.68 8.63
C SER A 134 5.33 5.49 9.16
N LEU A 135 4.70 4.56 9.88
CA LEU A 135 5.35 3.35 10.37
C LEU A 135 5.89 2.50 9.21
N ALA A 136 5.11 2.30 8.14
CA ALA A 136 5.56 1.57 6.96
C ALA A 136 6.79 2.24 6.32
N LEU A 137 6.79 3.58 6.21
CA LEU A 137 7.92 4.32 5.65
C LEU A 137 9.16 4.32 6.55
N TYR A 138 8.99 4.37 7.87
CA TYR A 138 10.12 4.27 8.82
C TYR A 138 10.80 2.90 8.74
N VAL A 139 10.02 1.83 8.68
CA VAL A 139 10.56 0.48 8.50
C VAL A 139 11.28 0.37 7.16
N LEU A 140 10.72 0.93 6.09
CA LEU A 140 11.33 0.92 4.75
C LEU A 140 12.66 1.69 4.72
N ALA A 141 12.75 2.83 5.41
CA ALA A 141 13.98 3.62 5.52
C ALA A 141 15.06 2.91 6.35
N ALA A 142 14.66 2.30 7.47
CA ALA A 142 15.57 1.51 8.33
C ALA A 142 16.12 0.28 7.60
N PHE A 143 15.31 -0.35 6.76
CA PHE A 143 15.70 -1.52 5.98
C PHE A 143 16.84 -1.23 5.02
N LYS A 144 16.80 -0.09 4.32
CA LYS A 144 17.87 0.35 3.42
C LYS A 144 19.17 0.63 4.17
N SER A 145 19.10 1.27 5.32
CA SER A 145 20.28 1.60 6.14
C SER A 145 20.97 0.34 6.67
N CYS A 146 20.21 -0.67 7.09
CA CYS A 146 20.75 -1.95 7.56
C CYS A 146 21.47 -2.71 6.45
N LEU A 147 20.97 -2.69 5.22
CA LEU A 147 21.61 -3.35 4.07
C LEU A 147 22.92 -2.68 3.66
N LEU A 148 23.01 -1.36 3.70
CA LEU A 148 24.25 -0.63 3.43
C LEU A 148 25.33 -0.97 4.45
N TYR A 149 24.97 -1.05 5.74
CA TYR A 149 25.93 -1.37 6.80
C TYR A 149 26.49 -2.80 6.71
N THR A 150 25.68 -3.75 6.25
CA THR A 150 26.14 -5.14 6.03
C THR A 150 27.02 -5.28 4.79
N SER A 151 26.79 -4.48 3.75
CA SER A 151 27.63 -4.46 2.54
C SER A 151 29.02 -3.88 2.80
N ASP A 152 29.10 -2.75 3.53
CA ASP A 152 30.38 -2.12 3.89
C ASP A 152 31.22 -3.01 4.82
N ALA A 153 30.59 -3.74 5.74
CA ALA A 153 31.27 -4.68 6.62
C ALA A 153 31.77 -5.94 5.91
N ALA A 154 31.24 -6.28 4.75
CA ALA A 154 31.69 -7.41 3.93
C ALA A 154 32.83 -7.04 2.98
N ASP A 155 32.99 -5.76 2.62
CA ASP A 155 34.08 -5.28 1.77
C ASP A 155 35.38 -5.01 2.60
N ASP A 156 35.29 -4.84 3.92
CA ASP A 156 36.43 -4.64 4.83
C ASP A 156 37.02 -5.94 5.40
N SER A 157 36.56 -7.11 4.97
CA SER A 157 37.06 -8.43 5.38
C SER A 157 37.69 -9.20 4.20
#